data_8802a16a1db50268fc0c932072ec3fe8
#
_entry.id   8802a16a1db50268fc0c932072ec3fe8
#
_cell.length_a   1.000
_cell.length_b   1.000
_cell.length_c   1.000
_cell.angle_alpha   90.00
_cell.angle_beta   90.00
_cell.angle_gamma   90.00
#
_symmetry.space_group_name_H-M   'P 1'
#
loop_
_entity.id
_entity.type
_entity.pdbx_description
1 polymer ?
#
loop_
_entity_poly.entity_id
_entity_poly.type
_entity_poly.pdbx_seq_one_letter_code
_entity_poly.pdbx_strand_id
1 'polypeptide(L)'
;MVSGKVILAVSRIWGVPAQPGDVPSAYVKADKEEGFEILLHIPQGMEIEAKLLDKFGVQDKGHLALRLKKGLYRLQQSGRLCSLMLYDILMSLGFCQCHTESWLYIKDDSDGKTLTGTYMDDVLATATSP
;
A
#
# COMPACT_ATOMS: atom_id res chain seq x y z
N MET A 1 9.80 -9.36 -12.01
CA MET A 1 8.57 -8.58 -12.18
C MET A 1 8.46 -8.13 -13.63
N VAL A 2 7.39 -8.53 -14.35
CA VAL A 2 7.22 -8.25 -15.77
C VAL A 2 6.95 -6.77 -16.02
N SER A 3 6.09 -6.15 -15.23
CA SER A 3 5.73 -4.71 -15.32
C SER A 3 6.93 -3.77 -15.24
N GLY A 4 7.89 -4.02 -14.36
CA GLY A 4 9.10 -3.20 -14.27
C GLY A 4 9.94 -3.25 -15.54
N LYS A 5 10.07 -4.43 -16.17
CA LYS A 5 10.79 -4.59 -17.44
C LYS A 5 10.08 -3.87 -18.59
N VAL A 6 8.75 -3.92 -18.63
CA VAL A 6 7.93 -3.21 -19.63
C VAL A 6 8.14 -1.70 -19.48
N ILE A 7 8.08 -1.16 -18.28
CA ILE A 7 8.26 0.27 -18.02
C ILE A 7 9.67 0.72 -18.46
N LEU A 8 10.70 -0.03 -18.12
CA LEU A 8 12.08 0.29 -18.53
C LEU A 8 12.25 0.23 -20.06
N ALA A 9 11.62 -0.72 -20.74
CA ALA A 9 11.65 -0.80 -22.20
C ALA A 9 10.93 0.40 -22.83
N VAL A 10 9.73 0.74 -22.33
CA VAL A 10 8.94 1.88 -22.82
C VAL A 10 9.66 3.22 -22.54
N SER A 11 10.24 3.39 -21.36
CA SER A 11 11.03 4.58 -21.05
C SER A 11 12.20 4.79 -22.03
N ARG A 12 12.83 3.69 -22.45
CA ARG A 12 13.87 3.73 -23.48
C ARG A 12 13.35 4.14 -24.85
N ILE A 13 12.17 3.63 -25.23
CA ILE A 13 11.51 3.98 -26.49
C ILE A 13 11.08 5.45 -26.50
N TRP A 14 10.53 5.94 -25.39
CA TRP A 14 10.09 7.33 -25.26
C TRP A 14 11.25 8.30 -25.05
N GLY A 15 12.44 7.82 -24.71
CA GLY A 15 13.60 8.67 -24.43
C GLY A 15 13.52 9.42 -23.10
N VAL A 16 12.69 8.96 -22.18
CA VAL A 16 12.49 9.56 -20.85
C VAL A 16 12.82 8.54 -19.77
N PRO A 17 13.49 8.95 -18.68
CA PRO A 17 13.86 8.01 -17.62
C PRO A 17 12.63 7.55 -16.84
N ALA A 18 12.64 6.27 -16.43
CA ALA A 18 11.69 5.77 -15.47
C ALA A 18 12.05 6.32 -14.07
N GLN A 19 11.05 6.81 -13.35
CA GLN A 19 11.18 7.38 -12.02
C GLN A 19 10.64 6.39 -10.99
N PRO A 20 11.45 5.99 -10.02
CA PRO A 20 10.97 5.21 -8.89
C PRO A 20 10.25 6.12 -7.88
N GLY A 21 9.23 5.59 -7.26
CA GLY A 21 8.52 6.20 -6.14
C GLY A 21 8.24 5.18 -5.07
N ASP A 22 8.01 5.65 -3.86
CA ASP A 22 7.63 4.87 -2.70
C ASP A 22 6.40 5.52 -2.07
N VAL A 23 5.50 4.70 -1.53
CA VAL A 23 4.37 5.20 -0.75
C VAL A 23 4.71 5.08 0.73
N PRO A 24 5.12 6.19 1.37
CA PRO A 24 5.53 6.13 2.76
C PRO A 24 4.42 5.60 3.65
N SER A 25 4.73 4.57 4.44
CA SER A 25 3.77 3.94 5.36
C SER A 25 2.51 3.41 4.67
N ALA A 26 2.63 2.90 3.44
CA ALA A 26 1.50 2.41 2.63
C ALA A 26 0.60 1.44 3.39
N TYR A 27 1.18 0.47 4.09
CA TYR A 27 0.44 -0.55 4.83
C TYR A 27 -0.39 0.02 6.00
N VAL A 28 0.11 1.05 6.67
CA VAL A 28 -0.61 1.68 7.80
C VAL A 28 -1.61 2.75 7.33
N LYS A 29 -1.54 3.16 6.06
CA LYS A 29 -2.52 4.07 5.45
C LYS A 29 -3.73 3.33 4.92
N ALA A 30 -3.56 2.10 4.44
CA ALA A 30 -4.65 1.28 3.95
C ALA A 30 -5.60 0.92 5.10
N ASP A 31 -6.89 1.13 4.89
CA ASP A 31 -7.91 0.75 5.86
C ASP A 31 -8.01 -0.77 5.95
N LYS A 32 -8.34 -1.27 7.14
CA LYS A 32 -8.55 -2.71 7.32
C LYS A 32 -9.84 -3.15 6.60
N GLU A 33 -9.86 -4.40 6.18
CA GLU A 33 -11.04 -5.03 5.60
C GLU A 33 -12.18 -5.09 6.64
N GLU A 34 -13.39 -4.68 6.26
CA GLU A 34 -14.56 -4.75 7.14
C GLU A 34 -14.83 -6.21 7.55
N GLY A 35 -15.17 -6.40 8.82
CA GLY A 35 -15.46 -7.73 9.37
C GLY A 35 -14.23 -8.54 9.78
N PHE A 36 -13.02 -8.05 9.54
CA PHE A 36 -11.78 -8.71 9.95
C PHE A 36 -11.21 -8.07 11.22
N GLU A 37 -11.13 -8.85 12.30
CA GLU A 37 -10.55 -8.39 13.56
C GLU A 37 -9.20 -9.07 13.79
N ILE A 38 -8.15 -8.27 13.92
CA ILE A 38 -6.81 -8.73 14.22
C ILE A 38 -6.44 -8.24 15.60
N LEU A 39 -6.15 -9.18 16.50
CA LEU A 39 -5.70 -8.93 17.85
C LEU A 39 -4.21 -9.27 17.95
N LEU A 40 -3.43 -8.36 18.49
CA LEU A 40 -2.00 -8.53 18.72
C LEU A 40 -1.72 -8.64 20.22
N HIS A 41 -0.79 -9.48 20.59
CA HIS A 41 -0.24 -9.48 21.93
C HIS A 41 0.44 -8.12 22.22
N ILE A 42 0.29 -7.64 23.44
CA ILE A 42 1.00 -6.43 23.87
C ILE A 42 2.50 -6.73 23.90
N PRO A 43 3.33 -5.92 23.20
CA PRO A 43 4.78 -6.12 23.20
C PRO A 43 5.37 -6.05 24.60
N GLN A 44 6.41 -6.84 24.87
CA GLN A 44 7.04 -6.90 26.19
C GLN A 44 7.53 -5.53 26.72
N GLY A 45 8.07 -4.71 25.82
CA GLY A 45 8.56 -3.36 26.15
C GLY A 45 7.49 -2.27 26.26
N MET A 46 6.22 -2.60 25.98
CA MET A 46 5.12 -1.63 26.07
C MET A 46 4.57 -1.59 27.49
N GLU A 47 4.59 -0.42 28.09
CA GLU A 47 3.96 -0.18 29.40
C GLU A 47 2.50 0.23 29.23
N ILE A 48 1.63 -0.29 30.07
CA ILE A 48 0.21 0.05 30.13
C ILE A 48 -0.06 0.76 31.46
N GLU A 49 -0.69 1.91 31.40
CA GLU A 49 -1.05 2.67 32.60
C GLU A 49 -1.99 1.85 33.51
N ALA A 50 -1.73 1.89 34.83
CA ALA A 50 -2.54 1.19 35.83
C ALA A 50 -4.04 1.52 35.73
N LYS A 51 -4.38 2.78 35.39
CA LYS A 51 -5.76 3.20 35.15
C LYS A 51 -6.46 2.46 34.03
N LEU A 52 -5.71 2.06 32.98
CA LEU A 52 -6.24 1.26 31.88
C LEU A 52 -6.46 -0.19 32.30
N LEU A 53 -5.56 -0.75 33.07
CA LEU A 53 -5.71 -2.11 33.64
C LEU A 53 -6.96 -2.19 34.53
N ASP A 54 -7.14 -1.22 35.43
CA ASP A 54 -8.31 -1.11 36.29
C ASP A 54 -9.62 -0.96 35.50
N LYS A 55 -9.60 -0.14 34.44
CA LYS A 55 -10.76 0.07 33.55
C LYS A 55 -11.21 -1.22 32.89
N PHE A 56 -10.29 -2.11 32.53
CA PHE A 56 -10.58 -3.41 31.92
C PHE A 56 -10.70 -4.55 32.96
N GLY A 57 -10.54 -4.26 34.24
CA GLY A 57 -10.67 -5.25 35.31
C GLY A 57 -9.60 -6.34 35.27
N VAL A 58 -8.41 -6.04 34.76
CA VAL A 58 -7.29 -6.97 34.65
C VAL A 58 -6.11 -6.52 35.49
N GLN A 59 -5.37 -7.49 36.03
CA GLN A 59 -4.20 -7.21 36.87
C GLN A 59 -2.88 -7.16 36.09
N ASP A 60 -2.85 -7.77 34.90
CA ASP A 60 -1.67 -7.91 34.07
C ASP A 60 -1.99 -7.58 32.61
N LYS A 61 -1.04 -6.90 31.96
CA LYS A 61 -1.11 -6.58 30.54
C LYS A 61 -1.22 -7.82 29.63
N GLY A 62 -0.77 -8.98 30.10
CA GLY A 62 -0.88 -10.25 29.37
C GLY A 62 -2.32 -10.69 29.11
N HIS A 63 -3.29 -10.16 29.85
CA HIS A 63 -4.73 -10.40 29.65
C HIS A 63 -5.38 -9.39 28.67
N LEU A 64 -4.61 -8.44 28.14
CA LEU A 64 -5.05 -7.47 27.15
C LEU A 64 -4.50 -7.80 25.77
N ALA A 65 -5.19 -7.34 24.76
CA ALA A 65 -4.74 -7.39 23.37
C ALA A 65 -4.92 -6.04 22.69
N LEU A 66 -4.05 -5.72 21.74
CA LEU A 66 -4.19 -4.57 20.88
C LEU A 66 -5.06 -4.95 19.68
N ARG A 67 -6.13 -4.20 19.48
CA ARG A 67 -6.96 -4.33 18.27
C ARG A 67 -6.41 -3.47 17.15
N LEU A 68 -6.01 -4.11 16.06
CA LEU A 68 -5.47 -3.43 14.90
C LEU A 68 -6.59 -2.66 14.18
N LYS A 69 -6.39 -1.37 13.95
CA LYS A 69 -7.35 -0.51 13.24
C LYS A 69 -7.01 -0.35 11.75
N LYS A 70 -5.74 -0.51 11.39
CA LYS A 70 -5.23 -0.36 10.02
C LYS A 70 -4.29 -1.50 9.67
N GLY A 71 -3.86 -1.58 8.42
CA GLY A 71 -2.87 -2.54 7.97
C GLY A 71 -1.55 -2.41 8.74
N LEU A 72 -0.82 -3.50 8.84
CA LEU A 72 0.52 -3.56 9.42
C LEU A 72 1.43 -4.36 8.50
N TYR A 73 2.71 -4.00 8.46
CA TYR A 73 3.72 -4.75 7.72
C TYR A 73 3.74 -6.23 8.13
N ARG A 74 4.01 -7.12 7.18
CA ARG A 74 4.07 -8.59 7.35
C ARG A 74 2.72 -9.29 7.58
N LEU A 75 1.61 -8.57 7.62
CA LEU A 75 0.31 -9.24 7.58
C LEU A 75 -0.04 -9.59 6.14
N GLN A 76 -0.52 -10.80 5.92
CA GLN A 76 -0.87 -11.29 4.58
C GLN A 76 -1.91 -10.40 3.89
N GLN A 77 -2.87 -9.87 4.64
CA GLN A 77 -3.93 -8.99 4.14
C GLN A 77 -3.43 -7.58 3.78
N SER A 78 -2.37 -7.11 4.44
CA SER A 78 -1.88 -5.74 4.26
C SER A 78 -1.37 -5.46 2.86
N GLY A 79 -0.73 -6.44 2.20
CA GLY A 79 -0.32 -6.33 0.81
C GLY A 79 -1.51 -6.13 -0.13
N ARG A 80 -2.58 -6.90 0.07
CA ARG A 80 -3.83 -6.76 -0.71
C ARG A 80 -4.49 -5.41 -0.47
N LEU A 81 -4.59 -4.96 0.78
CA LEU A 81 -5.20 -3.68 1.13
C LEU A 81 -4.41 -2.50 0.55
N CYS A 82 -3.07 -2.57 0.59
CA CYS A 82 -2.21 -1.59 -0.05
C CYS A 82 -2.44 -1.53 -1.56
N SER A 83 -2.54 -2.69 -2.22
CA SER A 83 -2.80 -2.77 -3.66
C SER A 83 -4.16 -2.21 -4.04
N LEU A 84 -5.20 -2.48 -3.26
CA LEU A 84 -6.54 -1.91 -3.46
C LEU A 84 -6.54 -0.39 -3.28
N MET A 85 -5.87 0.12 -2.26
CA MET A 85 -5.72 1.55 -2.04
C MET A 85 -5.01 2.24 -3.22
N LEU A 86 -3.91 1.67 -3.72
CA LEU A 86 -3.19 2.20 -4.88
C LEU A 86 -4.06 2.13 -6.15
N TYR A 87 -4.79 1.04 -6.34
CA TYR A 87 -5.75 0.92 -7.45
C TYR A 87 -6.77 2.05 -7.42
N ASP A 88 -7.43 2.29 -6.30
CA ASP A 88 -8.44 3.33 -6.15
C ASP A 88 -7.87 4.73 -6.43
N ILE A 89 -6.66 5.01 -5.92
CA ILE A 89 -5.96 6.26 -6.17
C ILE A 89 -5.65 6.44 -7.66
N LEU A 90 -5.06 5.44 -8.30
CA LEU A 90 -4.70 5.51 -9.73
C LEU A 90 -5.94 5.65 -10.62
N MET A 91 -7.00 4.91 -10.32
CA MET A 91 -8.27 5.04 -11.05
C MET A 91 -8.86 6.45 -10.88
N SER A 92 -8.81 7.03 -9.68
CA SER A 92 -9.27 8.41 -9.42
C SER A 92 -8.46 9.47 -10.15
N LEU A 93 -7.20 9.18 -10.47
CA LEU A 93 -6.30 10.04 -11.26
C LEU A 93 -6.47 9.85 -12.76
N GLY A 94 -7.39 9.01 -13.21
CA GLY A 94 -7.68 8.75 -14.62
C GLY A 94 -6.79 7.70 -15.29
N PHE A 95 -6.08 6.89 -14.52
CA PHE A 95 -5.38 5.75 -15.06
C PHE A 95 -6.33 4.60 -15.38
N CYS A 96 -5.95 3.77 -16.36
CA CYS A 96 -6.61 2.50 -16.69
C CYS A 96 -5.66 1.36 -16.36
N GLN A 97 -6.17 0.34 -15.68
CA GLN A 97 -5.42 -0.88 -15.39
C GLN A 97 -5.26 -1.72 -16.66
N CYS A 98 -4.08 -2.27 -16.89
CA CYS A 98 -3.83 -3.17 -18.01
C CYS A 98 -4.55 -4.50 -17.82
N HIS A 99 -5.21 -5.01 -18.87
CA HIS A 99 -5.96 -6.27 -18.82
C HIS A 99 -5.09 -7.51 -18.64
N THR A 100 -3.87 -7.49 -19.16
CA THR A 100 -2.94 -8.62 -19.13
C THR A 100 -1.98 -8.59 -17.95
N GLU A 101 -1.82 -7.44 -17.33
CA GLU A 101 -0.89 -7.22 -16.21
C GLU A 101 -1.53 -6.28 -15.19
N SER A 102 -2.09 -6.84 -14.15
CA SER A 102 -2.85 -6.10 -13.13
C SER A 102 -2.03 -5.08 -12.31
N TRP A 103 -0.69 -5.15 -12.38
CA TRP A 103 0.20 -4.22 -11.71
C TRP A 103 0.66 -3.05 -12.60
N LEU A 104 0.15 -2.98 -13.83
CA LEU A 104 0.48 -1.99 -14.83
C LEU A 104 -0.72 -1.09 -15.11
N TYR A 105 -0.50 0.21 -15.10
CA TYR A 105 -1.51 1.23 -15.30
C TYR A 105 -1.06 2.22 -16.38
N ILE A 106 -1.99 2.65 -17.20
CA ILE A 106 -1.75 3.53 -18.33
C ILE A 106 -2.70 4.72 -18.22
N LYS A 107 -2.17 5.90 -18.43
CA LYS A 107 -2.95 7.12 -18.63
C LYS A 107 -2.54 7.76 -19.96
N ASP A 108 -3.51 8.13 -20.77
CA ASP A 108 -3.34 8.81 -22.07
C ASP A 108 -4.32 9.96 -22.12
N ASP A 109 -3.83 11.17 -22.02
CA ASP A 109 -4.62 12.39 -22.01
C ASP A 109 -3.94 13.51 -22.83
N SER A 110 -4.50 14.73 -22.78
CA SER A 110 -3.96 15.90 -23.47
C SER A 110 -2.53 16.27 -23.06
N ASP A 111 -2.12 15.90 -21.85
CA ASP A 111 -0.81 16.23 -21.30
C ASP A 111 0.26 15.19 -21.68
N GLY A 112 -0.17 14.05 -22.21
CA GLY A 112 0.72 13.01 -22.70
C GLY A 112 0.35 11.62 -22.22
N LYS A 113 1.30 10.68 -22.36
CA LYS A 113 1.15 9.28 -21.95
C LYS A 113 1.97 9.01 -20.72
N THR A 114 1.36 8.37 -19.73
CA THR A 114 2.02 7.90 -18.51
C THR A 114 1.82 6.42 -18.35
N LEU A 115 2.89 5.72 -18.07
CA LEU A 115 2.89 4.30 -17.75
C LEU A 115 3.43 4.10 -16.34
N THR A 116 2.65 3.45 -15.48
CA THR A 116 2.97 3.25 -14.06
C THR A 116 2.83 1.79 -13.71
N GLY A 117 3.82 1.23 -13.05
CA GLY A 117 3.77 -0.09 -12.45
C GLY A 117 3.85 0.00 -10.93
N THR A 118 3.08 -0.84 -10.26
CA THR A 118 3.07 -0.92 -8.81
C THR A 118 3.52 -2.31 -8.35
N TYR A 119 4.23 -2.37 -7.25
CA TYR A 119 4.57 -3.62 -6.58
C TYR A 119 4.61 -3.39 -5.08
N MET A 120 3.58 -3.85 -4.37
CA MET A 120 3.37 -3.54 -2.96
C MET A 120 3.31 -2.02 -2.74
N ASP A 121 4.31 -1.44 -2.10
CA ASP A 121 4.48 -0.02 -1.78
C ASP A 121 5.38 0.73 -2.78
N ASP A 122 6.05 -0.01 -3.65
CA ASP A 122 6.92 0.57 -4.69
C ASP A 122 6.11 0.94 -5.94
N VAL A 123 6.47 2.07 -6.53
CA VAL A 123 5.92 2.57 -7.78
C VAL A 123 7.05 2.88 -8.74
N LEU A 124 6.90 2.49 -10.00
CA LEU A 124 7.82 2.87 -11.07
C LEU A 124 6.98 3.51 -12.19
N ALA A 125 7.34 4.70 -12.61
CA ALA A 125 6.59 5.42 -13.63
C ALA A 125 7.49 6.01 -14.71
N THR A 126 6.97 6.14 -15.93
CA THR A 126 7.56 6.90 -17.03
C THR A 126 6.47 7.64 -17.77
N ALA A 127 6.76 8.85 -18.28
CA ALA A 127 5.80 9.69 -18.97
C ALA A 127 6.44 10.39 -20.17
N THR A 128 5.64 10.70 -21.20
CA THR A 128 6.12 11.41 -22.40
C THR A 128 6.27 12.91 -22.19
N SER A 129 5.65 13.46 -21.14
CA SER A 129 5.84 14.84 -20.71
C SER A 129 6.28 14.89 -19.24
N PRO A 130 7.05 15.92 -18.85
CA PRO A 130 7.55 16.05 -17.48
C PRO A 130 6.45 16.32 -16.47
#